data_4da4802c32e6f2b1db4b30509c6ea2d8
#
_entry.id   4da4802c32e6f2b1db4b30509c6ea2d8
#
_cell.length_a   1.000
_cell.length_b   1.000
_cell.length_c   1.000
_cell.angle_alpha   90.00
_cell.angle_beta   90.00
_cell.angle_gamma   90.00
#
_symmetry.space_group_name_H-M   'P 1'
#
loop_
_entity.id
_entity.type
_entity.pdbx_description
1 polymer ?
#
loop_
_entity_poly.entity_id
_entity_poly.type
_entity_poly.pdbx_seq_one_letter_code
_entity_poly.pdbx_strand_id
1 'polypeptide(L)'
;MRQSCKCGVCSTDFESAAHPPYAAEVLFRKKKERGFEAVQFAFSSIAETEYTPNGQIEIPAVIPSAAIQAVRDNAEKYGIPVEVINGTFNMAHPDRGIREEGIRRFEILCRAAKELGAKYISLCSGTRNADHLWSPHPDNDTQEAWNDMLDTVSRCTKIAEEYGITLAVESEASNIISTPERARRLMDTVGSPNLKMILDCANLFHAGEAHKENVREILEHAFALYGNDIVLAHGKDIREGDGIDFCGTGLGIVDFAYTAALLEQYDFTGNMFLHGIYDENDMVRAREHWLASVR
;
A
#
# COMPACT_ATOMS: atom_id res chain seq x y z
N MET A 1 -1.41 0.31 -22.24
CA MET A 1 -1.02 1.24 -21.14
C MET A 1 0.11 2.16 -21.59
N ARG A 2 0.08 3.45 -21.23
CA ARG A 2 1.10 4.42 -21.68
C ARG A 2 2.49 3.97 -21.17
N GLN A 3 3.55 4.22 -21.96
CA GLN A 3 4.96 3.90 -21.65
C GLN A 3 5.49 4.52 -20.34
N SER A 4 4.66 5.26 -19.58
CA SER A 4 5.03 5.98 -18.37
C SER A 4 4.76 5.23 -17.06
N CYS A 5 3.99 4.13 -17.07
CA CYS A 5 3.72 3.34 -15.87
C CYS A 5 4.94 2.47 -15.56
N LYS A 6 5.63 2.80 -14.46
CA LYS A 6 6.77 2.03 -13.99
C LYS A 6 6.32 0.78 -13.24
N CYS A 7 7.13 -0.27 -13.31
CA CYS A 7 7.02 -1.42 -12.46
C CYS A 7 7.91 -1.24 -11.24
N GLY A 8 7.31 -0.98 -10.11
CA GLY A 8 7.96 -0.88 -8.81
C GLY A 8 7.74 -2.12 -7.95
N VAL A 9 8.27 -2.09 -6.75
CA VAL A 9 8.08 -3.13 -5.74
C VAL A 9 7.98 -2.52 -4.35
N CYS A 10 7.19 -3.13 -3.47
CA CYS A 10 7.15 -2.76 -2.06
C CYS A 10 8.45 -3.19 -1.36
N SER A 11 9.02 -2.32 -0.52
CA SER A 11 10.25 -2.65 0.19
C SER A 11 10.04 -3.72 1.26
N THR A 12 8.84 -3.81 1.80
CA THR A 12 8.44 -4.82 2.78
C THR A 12 8.48 -6.26 2.26
N ASP A 13 8.38 -6.47 0.94
CA ASP A 13 8.54 -7.81 0.34
C ASP A 13 9.98 -8.34 0.39
N PHE A 14 10.97 -7.50 0.72
CA PHE A 14 12.35 -7.92 1.01
C PHE A 14 12.55 -8.31 2.48
N GLU A 15 11.55 -8.05 3.32
CA GLU A 15 11.55 -8.44 4.71
C GLU A 15 10.91 -9.83 4.82
N SER A 16 11.64 -10.78 5.36
CA SER A 16 11.05 -12.03 5.83
C SER A 16 11.47 -12.23 7.28
N ALA A 17 10.74 -13.07 8.00
CA ALA A 17 11.16 -13.49 9.35
C ALA A 17 12.59 -14.10 9.39
N ALA A 18 13.12 -14.46 8.21
CA ALA A 18 14.46 -15.01 8.03
C ALA A 18 15.53 -13.93 7.70
N HIS A 19 15.13 -12.70 7.38
CA HIS A 19 16.06 -11.64 7.00
C HIS A 19 15.81 -10.36 7.80
N PRO A 20 16.80 -9.88 8.58
CA PRO A 20 16.72 -8.56 9.19
C PRO A 20 16.64 -7.47 8.11
N PRO A 21 16.21 -6.25 8.46
CA PRO A 21 16.25 -5.12 7.53
C PRO A 21 17.61 -4.96 6.87
N TYR A 22 17.64 -4.74 5.56
CA TYR A 22 18.86 -4.48 4.82
C TYR A 22 19.37 -3.05 5.04
N ALA A 23 20.67 -2.82 4.96
CA ALA A 23 21.16 -1.47 4.74
C ALA A 23 20.54 -0.88 3.46
N ALA A 24 20.24 0.42 3.45
CA ALA A 24 19.59 1.09 2.32
C ALA A 24 20.30 0.82 1.00
N GLU A 25 21.63 0.82 0.99
CA GLU A 25 22.45 0.50 -0.19
C GLU A 25 22.12 -0.88 -0.75
N VAL A 26 22.08 -1.89 0.10
CA VAL A 26 21.81 -3.28 -0.31
C VAL A 26 20.40 -3.41 -0.87
N LEU A 27 19.41 -2.78 -0.20
CA LEU A 27 18.02 -2.80 -0.62
C LEU A 27 17.82 -2.20 -2.03
N PHE A 28 18.36 -1.01 -2.28
CA PHE A 28 18.24 -0.34 -3.59
C PHE A 28 19.02 -1.08 -4.69
N ARG A 29 20.20 -1.61 -4.37
CA ARG A 29 20.98 -2.44 -5.31
C ARG A 29 20.21 -3.69 -5.73
N LYS A 30 19.64 -4.43 -4.77
CA LYS A 30 18.83 -5.63 -5.05
C LYS A 30 17.63 -5.31 -5.95
N LYS A 31 16.95 -4.17 -5.74
CA LYS A 31 15.84 -3.73 -6.60
C LYS A 31 16.30 -3.44 -8.01
N LYS A 32 17.42 -2.73 -8.16
CA LYS A 32 18.01 -2.42 -9.47
C LYS A 32 18.41 -3.68 -10.23
N GLU A 33 19.07 -4.62 -9.56
CA GLU A 33 19.47 -5.91 -10.14
C GLU A 33 18.29 -6.73 -10.65
N ARG A 34 17.10 -6.60 -10.02
CA ARG A 34 15.85 -7.26 -10.46
C ARG A 34 15.06 -6.46 -11.49
N GLY A 35 15.57 -5.30 -11.90
CA GLY A 35 15.00 -4.48 -12.96
C GLY A 35 13.80 -3.63 -12.55
N PHE A 36 13.57 -3.40 -11.26
CA PHE A 36 12.53 -2.49 -10.79
C PHE A 36 12.92 -1.02 -11.04
N GLU A 37 11.91 -0.19 -11.32
CA GLU A 37 12.08 1.20 -11.74
C GLU A 37 11.59 2.22 -10.71
N ALA A 38 10.85 1.75 -9.68
CA ALA A 38 10.35 2.54 -8.57
C ALA A 38 10.25 1.70 -7.29
N VAL A 39 10.05 2.35 -6.16
CA VAL A 39 9.82 1.69 -4.87
C VAL A 39 8.68 2.35 -4.11
N GLN A 40 7.81 1.52 -3.54
CA GLN A 40 7.01 1.89 -2.38
C GLN A 40 7.84 1.52 -1.15
N PHE A 41 8.31 2.54 -0.46
CA PHE A 41 9.36 2.41 0.55
C PHE A 41 8.77 2.44 1.97
N ALA A 42 9.26 1.57 2.84
CA ALA A 42 8.99 1.60 4.28
C ALA A 42 10.30 1.83 5.04
N PHE A 43 10.31 2.77 5.97
CA PHE A 43 11.47 3.00 6.84
C PHE A 43 11.76 1.81 7.76
N SER A 44 10.78 0.98 8.06
CA SER A 44 10.95 -0.29 8.77
C SER A 44 11.86 -1.29 8.04
N SER A 45 12.00 -1.16 6.70
CA SER A 45 12.77 -2.11 5.87
C SER A 45 14.26 -1.84 5.80
N ILE A 46 14.76 -0.81 6.47
CA ILE A 46 16.19 -0.48 6.47
C ILE A 46 16.83 -0.51 7.83
N ALA A 47 18.09 -0.95 7.86
CA ALA A 47 18.89 -1.09 9.08
C ALA A 47 19.28 0.25 9.73
N GLU A 48 19.20 1.36 8.97
CA GLU A 48 19.47 2.72 9.44
C GLU A 48 18.35 3.30 10.31
N THR A 49 17.24 2.56 10.46
CA THR A 49 16.08 2.97 11.28
C THR A 49 15.85 1.97 12.39
N GLU A 50 15.79 2.44 13.64
CA GLU A 50 15.36 1.61 14.77
C GLU A 50 13.83 1.44 14.70
N TYR A 51 13.38 0.23 14.46
CA TYR A 51 11.98 -0.12 14.40
C TYR A 51 11.72 -1.46 15.11
N THR A 52 10.73 -1.44 16.00
CA THR A 52 10.23 -2.65 16.63
C THR A 52 8.78 -2.85 16.20
N PRO A 53 8.47 -3.92 15.47
CA PRO A 53 7.09 -4.25 15.11
C PRO A 53 6.23 -4.43 16.36
N ASN A 54 5.04 -3.82 16.36
CA ASN A 54 4.07 -3.97 17.44
C ASN A 54 2.70 -4.46 16.98
N GLY A 55 2.56 -4.79 15.67
CA GLY A 55 1.33 -5.28 15.07
C GLY A 55 0.25 -4.22 14.85
N GLN A 56 0.48 -2.96 15.23
CA GLN A 56 -0.51 -1.86 15.14
C GLN A 56 0.02 -0.62 14.42
N ILE A 57 1.32 -0.34 14.49
CA ILE A 57 1.96 0.82 13.87
C ILE A 57 3.24 0.36 13.18
N GLU A 58 3.30 0.51 11.85
CA GLU A 58 4.47 0.16 11.04
C GLU A 58 5.40 1.36 10.78
N ILE A 59 5.06 2.52 11.32
CA ILE A 59 5.87 3.74 11.22
C ILE A 59 6.85 3.78 12.39
N PRO A 60 8.16 3.96 12.17
CA PRO A 60 9.13 4.17 13.24
C PRO A 60 8.80 5.40 14.11
N ALA A 61 9.07 5.30 15.41
CA ALA A 61 8.82 6.43 16.32
C ALA A 61 9.75 7.62 16.07
N VAL A 62 10.93 7.34 15.50
CA VAL A 62 11.94 8.32 15.08
C VAL A 62 12.50 7.91 13.72
N ILE A 63 12.64 8.87 12.82
CA ILE A 63 13.33 8.70 11.54
C ILE A 63 14.57 9.60 11.56
N PRO A 64 15.79 9.05 11.75
CA PRO A 64 17.01 9.83 11.78
C PRO A 64 17.29 10.50 10.43
N SER A 65 17.83 11.72 10.45
CA SER A 65 18.25 12.41 9.21
C SER A 65 19.28 11.60 8.40
N ALA A 66 20.12 10.82 9.08
CA ALA A 66 21.07 9.91 8.43
C ALA A 66 20.36 8.80 7.63
N ALA A 67 19.22 8.28 8.13
CA ALA A 67 18.42 7.29 7.41
C ALA A 67 17.78 7.93 6.16
N ILE A 68 17.23 9.14 6.27
CA ILE A 68 16.67 9.88 5.12
C ILE A 68 17.77 10.13 4.06
N GLN A 69 18.96 10.55 4.49
CA GLN A 69 20.08 10.77 3.60
C GLN A 69 20.54 9.48 2.91
N ALA A 70 20.65 8.37 3.66
CA ALA A 70 21.00 7.07 3.08
C ALA A 70 20.01 6.62 2.01
N VAL A 71 18.70 6.80 2.26
CA VAL A 71 17.65 6.49 1.27
C VAL A 71 17.81 7.38 0.03
N ARG A 72 17.97 8.69 0.19
CA ARG A 72 18.14 9.65 -0.91
C ARG A 72 19.34 9.29 -1.79
N ASP A 73 20.53 9.13 -1.17
CA ASP A 73 21.76 8.86 -1.89
C ASP A 73 21.68 7.57 -2.70
N ASN A 74 21.03 6.54 -2.15
CA ASN A 74 20.89 5.27 -2.84
C ASN A 74 19.78 5.29 -3.89
N ALA A 75 18.67 6.00 -3.67
CA ALA A 75 17.67 6.25 -4.69
C ALA A 75 18.28 6.94 -5.93
N GLU A 76 19.10 7.95 -5.72
CA GLU A 76 19.83 8.67 -6.78
C GLU A 76 20.88 7.75 -7.44
N LYS A 77 21.73 7.10 -6.66
CA LYS A 77 22.78 6.20 -7.14
C LYS A 77 22.27 5.10 -8.08
N TYR A 78 21.12 4.52 -7.73
CA TYR A 78 20.54 3.41 -8.49
C TYR A 78 19.47 3.85 -9.49
N GLY A 79 19.08 5.12 -9.49
CA GLY A 79 18.04 5.67 -10.36
C GLY A 79 16.65 5.06 -10.07
N ILE A 80 16.36 4.80 -8.80
CA ILE A 80 15.08 4.25 -8.35
C ILE A 80 14.41 5.28 -7.42
N PRO A 81 13.48 6.10 -7.91
CA PRO A 81 12.82 7.11 -7.09
C PRO A 81 11.94 6.49 -6.01
N VAL A 82 11.91 7.12 -4.83
CA VAL A 82 10.97 6.84 -3.76
C VAL A 82 9.72 7.69 -4.01
N GLU A 83 8.75 7.14 -4.71
CA GLU A 83 7.53 7.88 -5.05
C GLU A 83 6.43 7.72 -3.98
N VAL A 84 6.47 6.61 -3.25
CA VAL A 84 5.49 6.25 -2.22
C VAL A 84 6.21 5.82 -0.96
N ILE A 85 5.74 6.27 0.19
CA ILE A 85 6.20 5.79 1.49
C ILE A 85 5.06 5.08 2.22
N ASN A 86 5.36 3.92 2.79
CA ASN A 86 4.40 3.18 3.62
C ASN A 86 4.19 3.91 4.96
N GLY A 87 2.95 4.30 5.21
CA GLY A 87 2.52 4.97 6.43
C GLY A 87 1.52 4.18 7.25
N THR A 88 1.51 2.87 7.08
CA THR A 88 0.52 1.98 7.68
C THR A 88 0.54 1.98 9.21
N PHE A 89 -0.62 2.22 9.78
CA PHE A 89 -0.93 2.00 11.19
C PHE A 89 -2.43 1.75 11.37
N ASN A 90 -2.83 1.17 12.49
CA ASN A 90 -4.24 0.86 12.74
C ASN A 90 -5.05 2.12 13.06
N MET A 91 -5.62 2.72 12.00
CA MET A 91 -6.40 3.97 12.09
C MET A 91 -7.75 3.81 12.80
N ALA A 92 -8.22 2.58 12.99
CA ALA A 92 -9.48 2.25 13.66
C ALA A 92 -9.27 1.54 15.00
N HIS A 93 -8.05 1.50 15.54
CA HIS A 93 -7.76 0.82 16.80
C HIS A 93 -8.71 1.27 17.92
N PRO A 94 -9.29 0.34 18.74
CA PRO A 94 -10.22 0.73 19.80
C PRO A 94 -9.58 1.65 20.86
N ASP A 95 -8.30 1.45 21.17
CA ASP A 95 -7.55 2.35 22.04
C ASP A 95 -7.18 3.64 21.30
N ARG A 96 -7.73 4.76 21.75
CA ARG A 96 -7.42 6.08 21.24
C ARG A 96 -5.92 6.42 21.35
N GLY A 97 -5.24 5.97 22.39
CA GLY A 97 -3.81 6.23 22.59
C GLY A 97 -2.95 5.68 21.44
N ILE A 98 -3.31 4.51 20.92
CA ILE A 98 -2.64 3.92 19.75
C ILE A 98 -2.90 4.77 18.49
N ARG A 99 -4.13 5.24 18.26
CA ARG A 99 -4.44 6.13 17.13
C ARG A 99 -3.68 7.45 17.21
N GLU A 100 -3.63 8.08 18.39
CA GLU A 100 -2.88 9.34 18.60
C GLU A 100 -1.36 9.16 18.38
N GLU A 101 -0.78 8.04 18.84
CA GLU A 101 0.62 7.74 18.57
C GLU A 101 0.85 7.48 17.07
N GLY A 102 -0.06 6.80 16.38
CA GLY A 102 -0.02 6.63 14.94
C GLY A 102 0.00 7.97 14.20
N ILE A 103 -0.89 8.91 14.54
CA ILE A 103 -0.95 10.27 13.96
C ILE A 103 0.35 11.04 14.22
N ARG A 104 0.89 10.97 15.44
CA ARG A 104 2.17 11.60 15.78
C ARG A 104 3.32 11.09 14.92
N ARG A 105 3.41 9.76 14.73
CA ARG A 105 4.44 9.15 13.87
C ARG A 105 4.20 9.46 12.39
N PHE A 106 2.94 9.55 11.99
CA PHE A 106 2.57 9.92 10.63
C PHE A 106 3.05 11.34 10.27
N GLU A 107 2.98 12.31 11.18
CA GLU A 107 3.53 13.65 10.95
C GLU A 107 5.06 13.62 10.76
N ILE A 108 5.78 12.81 11.56
CA ILE A 108 7.22 12.59 11.37
C ILE A 108 7.50 11.99 9.98
N LEU A 109 6.67 11.03 9.56
CA LEU A 109 6.77 10.41 8.24
C LEU A 109 6.53 11.41 7.11
N CYS A 110 5.53 12.30 7.22
CA CYS A 110 5.25 13.33 6.23
C CYS A 110 6.46 14.27 6.02
N ARG A 111 7.17 14.61 7.08
CA ARG A 111 8.40 15.40 6.99
C ARG A 111 9.48 14.65 6.19
N ALA A 112 9.73 13.38 6.52
CA ALA A 112 10.69 12.56 5.81
C ALA A 112 10.27 12.34 4.34
N ALA A 113 8.99 12.13 4.08
CA ALA A 113 8.44 11.99 2.73
C ALA A 113 8.69 13.23 1.87
N LYS A 114 8.44 14.42 2.44
CA LYS A 114 8.74 15.69 1.77
C LYS A 114 10.22 15.87 1.46
N GLU A 115 11.10 15.50 2.39
CA GLU A 115 12.55 15.55 2.19
C GLU A 115 13.04 14.60 1.09
N LEU A 116 12.40 13.45 0.93
CA LEU A 116 12.68 12.47 -0.13
C LEU A 116 12.04 12.81 -1.47
N GLY A 117 11.13 13.79 -1.52
CA GLY A 117 10.37 14.13 -2.71
C GLY A 117 9.28 13.10 -3.06
N ALA A 118 8.85 12.30 -2.08
CA ALA A 118 7.74 11.37 -2.26
C ALA A 118 6.42 12.14 -2.45
N LYS A 119 5.58 11.63 -3.35
CA LYS A 119 4.28 12.24 -3.69
C LYS A 119 3.15 11.67 -2.86
N TYR A 120 3.29 10.40 -2.47
CA TYR A 120 2.24 9.62 -1.84
C TYR A 120 2.70 9.00 -0.53
N ILE A 121 1.76 8.89 0.41
CA ILE A 121 1.88 7.98 1.56
C ILE A 121 0.75 6.96 1.46
N SER A 122 1.10 5.67 1.45
CA SER A 122 0.14 4.57 1.44
C SER A 122 -0.35 4.27 2.85
N LEU A 123 -1.65 3.99 2.99
CA LEU A 123 -2.31 3.69 4.25
C LEU A 123 -3.32 2.55 4.07
N CYS A 124 -3.56 1.80 5.13
CA CYS A 124 -4.77 1.00 5.31
C CYS A 124 -5.70 1.68 6.30
N SER A 125 -6.98 1.29 6.31
CA SER A 125 -7.98 1.92 7.19
C SER A 125 -8.00 1.36 8.62
N GLY A 126 -7.29 0.27 8.87
CA GLY A 126 -7.24 -0.37 10.18
C GLY A 126 -8.48 -1.19 10.54
N THR A 127 -8.46 -1.76 11.73
CA THR A 127 -9.45 -2.71 12.26
C THR A 127 -9.70 -2.49 13.74
N ARG A 128 -10.81 -3.00 14.26
CA ARG A 128 -11.10 -3.05 15.71
C ARG A 128 -10.33 -4.17 16.43
N ASN A 129 -9.55 -4.97 15.72
CA ASN A 129 -8.68 -5.96 16.33
C ASN A 129 -7.54 -5.28 17.09
N ALA A 130 -7.53 -5.45 18.42
CA ALA A 130 -6.56 -4.80 19.29
C ALA A 130 -5.16 -5.45 19.27
N ASP A 131 -5.04 -6.66 18.73
CA ASP A 131 -3.80 -7.42 18.74
C ASP A 131 -3.02 -7.28 17.43
N HIS A 132 -3.74 -7.19 16.29
CA HIS A 132 -3.09 -7.16 14.99
C HIS A 132 -3.93 -6.44 13.91
N LEU A 133 -3.33 -5.45 13.25
CA LEU A 133 -4.03 -4.59 12.27
C LEU A 133 -4.47 -5.31 10.98
N TRP A 134 -3.93 -6.48 10.68
CA TRP A 134 -4.28 -7.29 9.51
C TRP A 134 -5.31 -8.37 9.80
N SER A 135 -5.83 -8.42 11.03
CA SER A 135 -6.84 -9.38 11.44
C SER A 135 -8.22 -8.73 11.46
N PRO A 136 -9.25 -9.38 10.88
CA PRO A 136 -10.59 -8.84 10.91
C PRO A 136 -11.17 -8.86 12.33
N HIS A 137 -12.21 -8.04 12.55
CA HIS A 137 -12.97 -8.01 13.80
C HIS A 137 -14.45 -7.74 13.50
N PRO A 138 -15.40 -8.40 14.20
CA PRO A 138 -16.82 -8.20 13.95
C PRO A 138 -17.28 -6.74 14.15
N ASP A 139 -16.62 -6.00 15.05
CA ASP A 139 -16.95 -4.59 15.29
C ASP A 139 -16.47 -3.64 14.18
N ASN A 140 -15.78 -4.12 13.15
CA ASN A 140 -15.38 -3.30 12.00
C ASN A 140 -16.60 -2.67 11.28
N ASP A 141 -17.77 -3.29 11.41
CA ASP A 141 -18.99 -2.81 10.78
C ASP A 141 -19.78 -1.81 11.62
N THR A 142 -19.34 -1.52 12.85
CA THR A 142 -20.02 -0.58 13.74
C THR A 142 -19.83 0.88 13.32
N GLN A 143 -20.81 1.74 13.65
CA GLN A 143 -20.70 3.18 13.43
C GLN A 143 -19.57 3.80 14.26
N GLU A 144 -19.26 3.24 15.43
CA GLU A 144 -18.15 3.69 16.27
C GLU A 144 -16.80 3.46 15.57
N ALA A 145 -16.58 2.26 15.02
CA ALA A 145 -15.37 1.94 14.26
C ALA A 145 -15.21 2.87 13.05
N TRP A 146 -16.29 3.12 12.32
CA TRP A 146 -16.30 4.08 11.22
C TRP A 146 -15.90 5.48 11.67
N ASN A 147 -16.47 5.99 12.77
CA ASN A 147 -16.21 7.33 13.28
C ASN A 147 -14.75 7.48 13.76
N ASP A 148 -14.22 6.49 14.45
CA ASP A 148 -12.83 6.48 14.92
C ASP A 148 -11.84 6.48 13.75
N MET A 149 -12.06 5.63 12.76
CA MET A 149 -11.28 5.61 11.53
C MET A 149 -11.37 6.94 10.77
N LEU A 150 -12.58 7.47 10.60
CA LEU A 150 -12.82 8.72 9.87
C LEU A 150 -12.12 9.91 10.54
N ASP A 151 -12.15 10.02 11.88
CA ASP A 151 -11.41 11.05 12.61
C ASP A 151 -9.92 10.95 12.32
N THR A 152 -9.37 9.73 12.44
CA THR A 152 -7.93 9.49 12.22
C THR A 152 -7.52 9.81 10.79
N VAL A 153 -8.24 9.29 9.78
CA VAL A 153 -7.96 9.56 8.35
C VAL A 153 -8.06 11.04 8.05
N SER A 154 -9.11 11.72 8.55
CA SER A 154 -9.30 13.16 8.28
C SER A 154 -8.16 14.01 8.85
N ARG A 155 -7.67 13.68 10.02
CA ARG A 155 -6.53 14.36 10.64
C ARG A 155 -5.23 14.09 9.87
N CYS A 156 -4.97 12.83 9.49
CA CYS A 156 -3.82 12.50 8.66
C CYS A 156 -3.88 13.18 7.29
N THR A 157 -5.07 13.28 6.68
CA THR A 157 -5.24 13.99 5.40
C THR A 157 -4.85 15.47 5.53
N LYS A 158 -5.29 16.16 6.58
CA LYS A 158 -4.90 17.56 6.82
C LYS A 158 -3.40 17.73 7.03
N ILE A 159 -2.77 16.83 7.81
CA ILE A 159 -1.32 16.84 7.99
C ILE A 159 -0.62 16.65 6.63
N ALA A 160 -1.04 15.68 5.82
CA ALA A 160 -0.45 15.45 4.51
C ALA A 160 -0.58 16.65 3.56
N GLU A 161 -1.73 17.34 3.57
CA GLU A 161 -1.96 18.59 2.82
C GLU A 161 -0.93 19.68 3.16
N GLU A 162 -0.59 19.85 4.43
CA GLU A 162 0.42 20.84 4.89
C GLU A 162 1.83 20.54 4.34
N TYR A 163 2.11 19.25 4.08
CA TYR A 163 3.37 18.83 3.49
C TYR A 163 3.32 18.70 1.95
N GLY A 164 2.17 18.91 1.32
CA GLY A 164 1.96 18.77 -0.12
C GLY A 164 1.96 17.31 -0.58
N ILE A 165 1.54 16.39 0.27
CA ILE A 165 1.50 14.94 0.04
C ILE A 165 0.05 14.50 -0.16
N THR A 166 -0.15 13.51 -1.02
CA THR A 166 -1.43 12.83 -1.20
C THR A 166 -1.44 11.51 -0.45
N LEU A 167 -2.48 11.28 0.34
CA LEU A 167 -2.74 9.99 0.96
C LEU A 167 -3.39 9.05 -0.05
N ALA A 168 -2.92 7.82 -0.11
CA ALA A 168 -3.51 6.75 -0.90
C ALA A 168 -3.95 5.62 0.06
N VAL A 169 -5.26 5.43 0.19
CA VAL A 169 -5.84 4.41 1.08
C VAL A 169 -6.12 3.15 0.28
N GLU A 170 -5.74 2.03 0.83
CA GLU A 170 -6.01 0.71 0.28
C GLU A 170 -7.29 0.12 0.87
N SER A 171 -8.16 -0.43 0.02
CA SER A 171 -9.26 -1.31 0.45
C SER A 171 -8.67 -2.66 0.86
N GLU A 172 -9.07 -3.16 2.01
CA GLU A 172 -8.61 -4.44 2.56
C GLU A 172 -9.77 -5.14 3.26
N ALA A 173 -10.10 -6.36 2.84
CA ALA A 173 -11.26 -7.11 3.35
C ALA A 173 -11.27 -7.29 4.87
N SER A 174 -10.10 -7.29 5.52
CA SER A 174 -9.96 -7.37 6.99
C SER A 174 -10.13 -6.05 7.72
N ASN A 175 -10.24 -4.93 7.01
CA ASN A 175 -10.23 -3.57 7.56
C ASN A 175 -11.60 -2.88 7.54
N ILE A 176 -11.70 -1.65 8.05
CA ILE A 176 -12.93 -0.85 8.03
C ILE A 176 -13.35 -0.55 6.57
N ILE A 177 -12.40 -0.17 5.71
CA ILE A 177 -12.65 0.03 4.28
C ILE A 177 -12.48 -1.30 3.56
N SER A 178 -13.44 -2.18 3.74
CA SER A 178 -13.43 -3.56 3.23
C SER A 178 -14.11 -3.72 1.86
N THR A 179 -14.86 -2.72 1.40
CA THR A 179 -15.58 -2.78 0.12
C THR A 179 -15.41 -1.50 -0.69
N PRO A 180 -15.63 -1.55 -2.02
CA PRO A 180 -15.61 -0.38 -2.88
C PRO A 180 -16.60 0.72 -2.47
N GLU A 181 -17.79 0.37 -1.94
CA GLU A 181 -18.77 1.34 -1.44
C GLU A 181 -18.25 2.08 -0.22
N ARG A 182 -17.56 1.37 0.68
CA ARG A 182 -16.96 1.99 1.87
C ARG A 182 -15.82 2.94 1.48
N ALA A 183 -15.03 2.57 0.48
CA ALA A 183 -14.00 3.44 -0.09
C ALA A 183 -14.63 4.72 -0.68
N ARG A 184 -15.66 4.60 -1.50
CA ARG A 184 -16.37 5.76 -2.06
C ARG A 184 -16.96 6.64 -0.95
N ARG A 185 -17.65 6.03 0.04
CA ARG A 185 -18.19 6.75 1.21
C ARG A 185 -17.11 7.52 1.97
N LEU A 186 -15.93 6.93 2.17
CA LEU A 186 -14.80 7.61 2.84
C LEU A 186 -14.40 8.85 2.06
N MET A 187 -14.16 8.72 0.77
CA MET A 187 -13.72 9.81 -0.08
C MET A 187 -14.74 10.95 -0.14
N ASP A 188 -16.03 10.62 -0.28
CA ASP A 188 -17.12 11.60 -0.30
C ASP A 188 -17.25 12.32 1.06
N THR A 189 -17.03 11.60 2.17
CA THR A 189 -17.14 12.16 3.51
C THR A 189 -15.97 13.09 3.85
N VAL A 190 -14.75 12.72 3.51
CA VAL A 190 -13.55 13.55 3.75
C VAL A 190 -13.49 14.72 2.76
N GLY A 191 -13.85 14.49 1.49
CA GLY A 191 -13.97 15.51 0.46
C GLY A 191 -12.66 16.22 0.09
N SER A 192 -11.50 15.62 0.41
CA SER A 192 -10.20 16.20 0.11
C SER A 192 -9.64 15.71 -1.22
N PRO A 193 -9.06 16.58 -2.06
CA PRO A 193 -8.36 16.16 -3.27
C PRO A 193 -7.07 15.38 -2.96
N ASN A 194 -6.55 15.50 -1.73
CA ASN A 194 -5.34 14.82 -1.27
C ASN A 194 -5.63 13.45 -0.62
N LEU A 195 -6.88 12.97 -0.65
CA LEU A 195 -7.23 11.61 -0.30
C LEU A 195 -7.59 10.84 -1.56
N LYS A 196 -6.86 9.77 -1.85
CA LYS A 196 -6.96 8.96 -3.06
C LYS A 196 -6.93 7.48 -2.71
N MET A 197 -7.04 6.62 -3.73
CA MET A 197 -7.12 5.17 -3.57
C MET A 197 -5.89 4.46 -4.12
N ILE A 198 -5.54 3.35 -3.47
CA ILE A 198 -4.69 2.30 -4.01
C ILE A 198 -5.63 1.20 -4.52
N LEU A 199 -5.41 0.75 -5.74
CA LEU A 199 -5.99 -0.48 -6.24
C LEU A 199 -5.07 -1.65 -5.87
N ASP A 200 -5.47 -2.49 -4.93
CA ASP A 200 -4.90 -3.83 -4.75
C ASP A 200 -5.94 -4.86 -5.22
N CYS A 201 -5.63 -5.53 -6.33
CA CYS A 201 -6.60 -6.43 -6.96
C CYS A 201 -6.97 -7.62 -6.06
N ALA A 202 -6.01 -8.12 -5.28
CA ALA A 202 -6.24 -9.29 -4.41
C ALA A 202 -7.03 -8.92 -3.16
N ASN A 203 -6.89 -7.69 -2.66
CA ASN A 203 -7.59 -7.23 -1.45
C ASN A 203 -9.08 -6.93 -1.67
N LEU A 204 -9.57 -7.00 -2.90
CA LEU A 204 -10.98 -6.84 -3.22
C LEU A 204 -11.80 -8.09 -2.94
N PHE A 205 -11.16 -9.26 -2.81
CA PHE A 205 -11.85 -10.52 -2.61
C PHE A 205 -12.17 -10.78 -1.15
N HIS A 206 -13.40 -11.21 -0.88
CA HIS A 206 -13.81 -11.75 0.40
C HIS A 206 -13.80 -13.28 0.39
N ALA A 207 -13.94 -13.88 1.58
CA ALA A 207 -14.03 -15.34 1.68
C ALA A 207 -15.21 -15.88 0.83
N GLY A 208 -14.97 -16.91 0.04
CA GLY A 208 -15.92 -17.49 -0.91
C GLY A 208 -15.97 -16.79 -2.27
N GLU A 209 -15.19 -15.76 -2.52
CA GLU A 209 -15.23 -15.01 -3.78
C GLU A 209 -14.03 -15.24 -4.70
N ALA A 210 -12.94 -15.82 -4.20
CA ALA A 210 -11.71 -16.01 -4.97
C ALA A 210 -11.82 -17.11 -6.02
N HIS A 211 -12.71 -16.92 -7.00
CA HIS A 211 -12.95 -17.79 -8.14
C HIS A 211 -12.79 -17.00 -9.45
N LYS A 212 -12.25 -17.67 -10.48
CA LYS A 212 -11.92 -17.03 -11.78
C LYS A 212 -13.09 -16.32 -12.43
N GLU A 213 -14.28 -16.88 -12.31
CA GLU A 213 -15.51 -16.31 -12.84
C GLU A 213 -15.88 -14.96 -12.23
N ASN A 214 -15.48 -14.69 -10.97
CA ASN A 214 -15.82 -13.47 -10.25
C ASN A 214 -14.83 -12.33 -10.50
N VAL A 215 -13.62 -12.63 -10.98
CA VAL A 215 -12.49 -11.67 -11.04
C VAL A 215 -12.87 -10.38 -11.76
N ARG A 216 -13.49 -10.48 -12.94
CA ARG A 216 -13.81 -9.30 -13.75
C ARG A 216 -14.91 -8.46 -13.14
N GLU A 217 -15.96 -9.11 -12.63
CA GLU A 217 -17.08 -8.40 -11.98
C GLU A 217 -16.59 -7.62 -10.76
N ILE A 218 -15.75 -8.24 -9.91
CA ILE A 218 -15.17 -7.59 -8.72
C ILE A 218 -14.29 -6.39 -9.12
N LEU A 219 -13.45 -6.53 -10.14
CA LEU A 219 -12.63 -5.43 -10.64
C LEU A 219 -13.49 -4.29 -11.22
N GLU A 220 -14.43 -4.60 -12.12
CA GLU A 220 -15.32 -3.62 -12.73
C GLU A 220 -16.10 -2.84 -11.68
N HIS A 221 -16.59 -3.52 -10.64
CA HIS A 221 -17.31 -2.90 -9.55
C HIS A 221 -16.45 -1.88 -8.79
N ALA A 222 -15.23 -2.23 -8.44
CA ALA A 222 -14.29 -1.32 -7.79
C ALA A 222 -13.97 -0.11 -8.67
N PHE A 223 -13.67 -0.33 -9.95
CA PHE A 223 -13.40 0.75 -10.90
C PHE A 223 -14.60 1.67 -11.13
N ALA A 224 -15.82 1.14 -11.16
CA ALA A 224 -17.04 1.95 -11.30
C ALA A 224 -17.21 2.94 -10.14
N LEU A 225 -16.78 2.58 -8.93
CA LEU A 225 -16.95 3.38 -7.73
C LEU A 225 -15.80 4.38 -7.48
N TYR A 226 -14.56 3.97 -7.72
CA TYR A 226 -13.41 4.84 -7.42
C TYR A 226 -12.28 4.81 -8.47
N GLY A 227 -12.51 4.28 -9.67
CA GLY A 227 -11.47 4.15 -10.71
C GLY A 227 -10.77 5.46 -11.04
N ASN A 228 -11.49 6.59 -11.08
CA ASN A 228 -10.92 7.93 -11.33
C ASN A 228 -10.07 8.47 -10.16
N ASP A 229 -10.13 7.83 -9.02
CA ASP A 229 -9.40 8.25 -7.82
C ASP A 229 -8.21 7.33 -7.51
N ILE A 230 -7.95 6.32 -8.35
CA ILE A 230 -6.79 5.43 -8.22
C ILE A 230 -5.53 6.19 -8.64
N VAL A 231 -4.59 6.31 -7.71
CA VAL A 231 -3.27 6.95 -7.97
C VAL A 231 -2.11 5.98 -7.89
N LEU A 232 -2.31 4.83 -7.27
CA LEU A 232 -1.34 3.73 -7.12
C LEU A 232 -2.05 2.40 -7.37
N ALA A 233 -1.30 1.40 -7.87
CA ALA A 233 -1.80 0.05 -7.99
C ALA A 233 -0.81 -0.96 -7.40
N HIS A 234 -1.32 -1.99 -6.74
CA HIS A 234 -0.55 -3.11 -6.21
C HIS A 234 -0.75 -4.36 -7.06
N GLY A 235 0.36 -4.97 -7.43
CA GLY A 235 0.39 -6.24 -8.12
C GLY A 235 0.47 -7.40 -7.14
N LYS A 236 -0.54 -7.57 -6.31
CA LYS A 236 -0.73 -8.74 -5.46
C LYS A 236 -1.75 -9.67 -6.10
N ASP A 237 -1.61 -10.96 -5.87
CA ASP A 237 -2.47 -12.00 -6.45
C ASP A 237 -3.11 -12.85 -5.34
N ILE A 238 -4.14 -13.61 -5.70
CA ILE A 238 -4.87 -14.48 -4.78
C ILE A 238 -5.10 -15.84 -5.45
N ARG A 239 -4.89 -16.93 -4.71
CA ARG A 239 -5.18 -18.27 -5.21
C ARG A 239 -6.67 -18.56 -5.24
N GLU A 240 -7.09 -19.37 -6.21
CA GLU A 240 -8.47 -19.83 -6.33
C GLU A 240 -8.88 -20.67 -5.11
N GLY A 241 -10.04 -20.34 -4.49
CA GLY A 241 -10.58 -21.08 -3.35
C GLY A 241 -11.55 -20.28 -2.50
N ASP A 242 -12.12 -20.92 -1.49
CA ASP A 242 -13.09 -20.31 -0.57
C ASP A 242 -12.41 -19.46 0.55
N GLY A 243 -11.12 -19.63 0.74
CA GLY A 243 -10.32 -18.87 1.71
C GLY A 243 -9.61 -17.69 1.06
N ILE A 244 -9.05 -16.84 1.91
CA ILE A 244 -8.14 -15.77 1.48
C ILE A 244 -6.71 -16.31 1.54
N ASP A 245 -6.14 -16.61 0.37
CA ASP A 245 -4.77 -17.11 0.22
C ASP A 245 -4.00 -16.23 -0.78
N PHE A 246 -3.39 -15.17 -0.27
CA PHE A 246 -2.61 -14.24 -1.08
C PHE A 246 -1.33 -14.85 -1.60
N CYS A 247 -0.92 -14.43 -2.79
CA CYS A 247 0.31 -14.86 -3.42
C CYS A 247 0.91 -13.75 -4.30
N GLY A 248 2.13 -13.97 -4.75
CA GLY A 248 2.81 -13.02 -5.64
C GLY A 248 2.19 -12.98 -7.03
N THR A 249 2.35 -11.85 -7.70
CA THR A 249 1.86 -11.55 -9.05
C THR A 249 2.07 -12.72 -10.04
N GLY A 250 0.99 -13.18 -10.67
CA GLY A 250 1.00 -14.25 -11.66
C GLY A 250 1.02 -15.66 -11.06
N LEU A 251 0.76 -15.83 -9.77
CA LEU A 251 0.62 -17.13 -9.10
C LEU A 251 -0.83 -17.49 -8.76
N GLY A 252 -1.75 -16.58 -8.97
CA GLY A 252 -3.16 -16.70 -8.61
C GLY A 252 -4.10 -16.56 -9.81
N ILE A 253 -5.26 -15.97 -9.54
CA ILE A 253 -6.35 -15.85 -10.51
C ILE A 253 -6.58 -14.42 -11.02
N VAL A 254 -5.88 -13.40 -10.53
CA VAL A 254 -6.07 -12.01 -10.97
C VAL A 254 -5.76 -11.88 -12.46
N ASP A 255 -6.71 -11.33 -13.22
CA ASP A 255 -6.54 -11.02 -14.65
C ASP A 255 -5.78 -9.68 -14.79
N PHE A 256 -4.44 -9.71 -14.70
CA PHE A 256 -3.61 -8.50 -14.80
C PHE A 256 -3.69 -7.82 -16.16
N ALA A 257 -3.98 -8.55 -17.25
CA ALA A 257 -4.18 -7.94 -18.55
C ALA A 257 -5.48 -7.14 -18.57
N TYR A 258 -6.54 -7.67 -17.98
CA TYR A 258 -7.81 -6.97 -17.82
C TYR A 258 -7.68 -5.77 -16.86
N THR A 259 -6.99 -5.95 -15.74
CA THR A 259 -6.67 -4.85 -14.81
C THR A 259 -5.94 -3.71 -15.52
N ALA A 260 -4.94 -4.02 -16.35
CA ALA A 260 -4.22 -3.01 -17.11
C ALA A 260 -5.12 -2.27 -18.11
N ALA A 261 -6.06 -2.97 -18.75
CA ALA A 261 -7.04 -2.35 -19.65
C ALA A 261 -8.00 -1.40 -18.90
N LEU A 262 -8.46 -1.79 -17.70
CA LEU A 262 -9.28 -0.92 -16.85
C LEU A 262 -8.49 0.30 -16.38
N LEU A 263 -7.26 0.15 -15.91
CA LEU A 263 -6.40 1.26 -15.53
C LEU A 263 -6.22 2.26 -16.69
N GLU A 264 -6.07 1.76 -17.93
CA GLU A 264 -5.98 2.62 -19.12
C GLU A 264 -7.31 3.33 -19.43
N GLN A 265 -8.43 2.63 -19.32
CA GLN A 265 -9.78 3.18 -19.53
C GLN A 265 -10.08 4.33 -18.56
N TYR A 266 -9.57 4.28 -17.34
CA TYR A 266 -9.73 5.32 -16.30
C TYR A 266 -8.57 6.31 -16.23
N ASP A 267 -7.78 6.43 -17.32
CA ASP A 267 -6.68 7.41 -17.46
C ASP A 267 -5.65 7.35 -16.32
N PHE A 268 -5.40 6.14 -15.74
CA PHE A 268 -4.41 5.95 -14.68
C PHE A 268 -3.02 6.42 -15.12
N THR A 269 -2.40 7.25 -14.31
CA THR A 269 -1.06 7.81 -14.55
C THR A 269 -0.04 7.42 -13.49
N GLY A 270 -0.45 6.62 -12.51
CA GLY A 270 0.41 6.13 -11.44
C GLY A 270 1.31 4.98 -11.86
N ASN A 271 1.89 4.31 -10.87
CA ASN A 271 2.75 3.16 -11.06
C ASN A 271 2.15 1.89 -10.43
N MET A 272 2.56 0.75 -10.97
CA MET A 272 2.26 -0.56 -10.40
C MET A 272 3.39 -0.97 -9.45
N PHE A 273 3.07 -1.24 -8.19
CA PHE A 273 4.02 -1.78 -7.22
C PHE A 273 3.68 -3.23 -6.92
N LEU A 274 4.59 -4.13 -7.23
CA LEU A 274 4.41 -5.54 -6.92
C LEU A 274 4.48 -5.74 -5.40
N HIS A 275 3.56 -6.56 -4.89
CA HIS A 275 3.37 -6.79 -3.47
C HIS A 275 2.97 -8.25 -3.19
N GLY A 276 3.12 -8.71 -1.94
CA GLY A 276 2.77 -10.08 -1.54
C GLY A 276 3.72 -11.13 -2.10
N ILE A 277 4.97 -10.77 -2.40
CA ILE A 277 5.98 -11.69 -2.92
C ILE A 277 6.78 -12.25 -1.74
N TYR A 278 6.39 -13.42 -1.26
CA TYR A 278 6.99 -14.06 -0.08
C TYR A 278 8.35 -14.70 -0.31
N ASP A 279 8.74 -14.94 -1.58
CA ASP A 279 10.07 -15.42 -1.96
C ASP A 279 10.73 -14.40 -2.88
N GLU A 280 11.85 -13.84 -2.45
CA GLU A 280 12.63 -12.86 -3.21
C GLU A 280 13.04 -13.38 -4.60
N ASN A 281 13.19 -14.70 -4.76
CA ASN A 281 13.51 -15.30 -6.06
C ASN A 281 12.35 -15.21 -7.06
N ASP A 282 11.12 -15.04 -6.60
CA ASP A 282 9.94 -14.86 -7.45
C ASP A 282 9.78 -13.45 -8.00
N MET A 283 10.53 -12.47 -7.51
CA MET A 283 10.35 -11.05 -7.89
C MET A 283 10.55 -10.78 -9.38
N VAL A 284 11.55 -11.42 -9.99
CA VAL A 284 11.82 -11.25 -11.44
C VAL A 284 10.67 -11.83 -12.26
N ARG A 285 10.19 -13.02 -11.90
CA ARG A 285 9.04 -13.67 -12.55
C ARG A 285 7.77 -12.84 -12.42
N ALA A 286 7.49 -12.33 -11.22
CA ALA A 286 6.33 -11.46 -10.96
C ALA A 286 6.38 -10.20 -11.84
N ARG A 287 7.55 -9.56 -11.93
CA ARG A 287 7.78 -8.41 -12.79
C ARG A 287 7.57 -8.74 -14.28
N GLU A 288 8.12 -9.86 -14.75
CA GLU A 288 7.95 -10.31 -16.14
C GLU A 288 6.48 -10.60 -16.47
N HIS A 289 5.74 -11.20 -15.53
CA HIS A 289 4.31 -11.43 -15.68
C HIS A 289 3.54 -10.12 -15.85
N TRP A 290 3.76 -9.14 -14.98
CA TRP A 290 3.13 -7.81 -15.11
C TRP A 290 3.48 -7.15 -16.46
N LEU A 291 4.77 -7.12 -16.82
CA LEU A 291 5.20 -6.51 -18.08
C LEU A 291 4.64 -7.20 -19.33
N ALA A 292 4.37 -8.50 -19.27
CA ALA A 292 3.68 -9.22 -20.34
C ALA A 292 2.19 -8.85 -20.42
N SER A 293 1.56 -8.57 -19.29
CA SER A 293 0.14 -8.22 -19.19
C SER A 293 -0.20 -6.82 -19.76
N VAL A 294 0.79 -5.92 -19.85
CA VAL A 294 0.59 -4.54 -20.32
C VAL A 294 1.02 -4.32 -21.78
N ARG A 295 1.46 -5.37 -22.48
CA ARG A 295 1.85 -5.32 -23.89
C ARG A 295 0.66 -5.60 -24.78
#